data_16af328f9648afb7d0c68a1275d4064a
#
_entry.id   16af328f9648afb7d0c68a1275d4064a
#
_cell.length_a   1.000
_cell.length_b   1.000
_cell.length_c   1.000
_cell.angle_alpha   90.00
_cell.angle_beta   90.00
_cell.angle_gamma   90.00
#
_symmetry.space_group_name_H-M   'P 1'
#
loop_
_entity.id
_entity.type
_entity.pdbx_description
1 polymer ?
#
loop_
_entity_poly.entity_id
_entity_poly.type
_entity_poly.pdbx_seq_one_letter_code
_entity_poly.pdbx_strand_id
1 'polypeptide(L)'
;LKNDKDFINKTSVIYNFIDAEEILRKSQEKVTDCCKEKTFTFLNVGRHTEEDKKLTRLIEAAKKLKEDNLYFRILLVGSGNKTQEYKKMVNEYKLENNIIFLGKKQNPYPYFKLADSLILTSEYEGFPVVYLEAMILNIPIITTNVSDSLRIIQNKHGVVTQKNVNSIYNAMKNAIINGISQKEEFDYKEYNQEINEKLEKLINA
;
A
#
# COMPACT_ATOMS: atom_id res chain seq x y z
N LEU A 1 -21.02 8.94 -19.88
CA LEU A 1 -22.18 8.50 -19.12
C LEU A 1 -22.94 9.75 -18.74
N LYS A 2 -24.15 9.96 -19.32
CA LYS A 2 -25.06 11.03 -18.91
C LYS A 2 -25.34 10.89 -17.41
N ASN A 3 -25.33 12.01 -16.69
CA ASN A 3 -25.80 12.12 -15.31
C ASN A 3 -27.30 11.78 -15.27
N ASP A 4 -27.62 10.51 -15.26
CA ASP A 4 -28.95 10.03 -15.06
C ASP A 4 -29.16 9.89 -13.55
N LYS A 5 -29.89 10.83 -12.94
CA LYS A 5 -30.22 10.81 -11.52
C LYS A 5 -30.89 9.49 -11.10
N ASP A 6 -31.66 8.89 -12.00
CA ASP A 6 -32.29 7.58 -11.78
C ASP A 6 -31.28 6.45 -11.72
N PHE A 7 -30.18 6.54 -12.46
CA PHE A 7 -29.12 5.55 -12.40
C PHE A 7 -28.32 5.63 -11.07
N ILE A 8 -28.03 6.85 -10.62
CA ILE A 8 -27.31 7.09 -9.34
C ILE A 8 -28.14 6.55 -8.15
N ASN A 9 -29.47 6.74 -8.18
CA ASN A 9 -30.36 6.25 -7.14
C ASN A 9 -30.53 4.71 -7.12
N LYS A 10 -30.13 4.02 -8.20
CA LYS A 10 -30.20 2.56 -8.34
C LYS A 10 -28.87 1.87 -8.17
N THR A 11 -27.80 2.61 -7.87
CA THR A 11 -26.44 2.06 -7.67
C THR A 11 -26.01 2.17 -6.23
N SER A 12 -25.36 1.14 -5.74
CA SER A 12 -24.76 1.11 -4.40
C SER A 12 -23.29 0.69 -4.51
N VAL A 13 -22.43 1.36 -3.76
CA VAL A 13 -21.02 0.98 -3.66
C VAL A 13 -20.83 0.10 -2.42
N ILE A 14 -20.39 -1.14 -2.67
CA ILE A 14 -20.06 -2.10 -1.62
C ILE A 14 -18.58 -2.40 -1.73
N TYR A 15 -17.87 -2.22 -0.64
CA TYR A 15 -16.44 -2.54 -0.55
C TYR A 15 -16.24 -4.05 -0.35
N ASN A 16 -14.98 -4.50 -0.51
CA ASN A 16 -14.63 -5.88 -0.31
C ASN A 16 -14.73 -6.26 1.16
N PHE A 17 -15.35 -7.40 1.46
CA PHE A 17 -15.25 -8.05 2.76
C PHE A 17 -13.79 -8.47 3.03
N ILE A 18 -13.37 -8.45 4.30
CA ILE A 18 -12.02 -8.81 4.68
C ILE A 18 -12.00 -9.84 5.82
N ASP A 19 -11.28 -10.94 5.61
CA ASP A 19 -11.03 -11.94 6.65
C ASP A 19 -9.81 -11.51 7.49
N ALA A 20 -10.06 -10.69 8.50
CA ALA A 20 -9.03 -10.15 9.35
C ALA A 20 -8.36 -11.22 10.23
N GLU A 21 -9.11 -12.22 10.69
CA GLU A 21 -8.57 -13.29 11.53
C GLU A 21 -7.56 -14.15 10.76
N GLU A 22 -7.87 -14.44 9.49
CA GLU A 22 -6.96 -15.15 8.60
C GLU A 22 -5.68 -14.32 8.33
N ILE A 23 -5.81 -13.00 8.10
CA ILE A 23 -4.65 -12.10 7.91
C ILE A 23 -3.78 -12.10 9.17
N LEU A 24 -4.37 -11.91 10.36
CA LEU A 24 -3.66 -11.90 11.63
C LEU A 24 -2.97 -13.24 11.87
N ARG A 25 -3.65 -14.36 11.66
CA ARG A 25 -3.11 -15.72 11.80
C ARG A 25 -1.91 -15.91 10.85
N LYS A 26 -2.09 -15.64 9.55
CA LYS A 26 -1.04 -15.82 8.53
C LYS A 26 0.15 -14.86 8.72
N SER A 27 -0.06 -13.70 9.31
CA SER A 27 1.02 -12.76 9.60
C SER A 27 2.04 -13.29 10.63
N GLN A 28 1.70 -14.34 11.39
CA GLN A 28 2.59 -14.96 12.37
C GLN A 28 3.57 -15.96 11.73
N GLU A 29 3.39 -16.32 10.46
CA GLU A 29 4.28 -17.25 9.79
C GLU A 29 5.69 -16.67 9.67
N LYS A 30 6.69 -17.56 9.74
CA LYS A 30 8.11 -17.14 9.71
C LYS A 30 8.53 -16.72 8.29
N VAL A 31 9.15 -15.56 8.18
CA VAL A 31 9.88 -15.15 6.98
C VAL A 31 11.29 -15.74 7.02
N THR A 32 11.71 -16.37 5.93
CA THR A 32 13.02 -17.04 5.83
C THR A 32 14.00 -16.38 4.86
N ASP A 33 13.51 -15.53 3.98
CA ASP A 33 14.27 -14.88 2.91
C ASP A 33 14.51 -13.38 3.13
N CYS A 34 14.04 -12.85 4.26
CA CYS A 34 14.25 -11.48 4.68
C CYS A 34 14.13 -11.37 6.21
N CYS A 35 14.69 -10.31 6.79
CA CYS A 35 14.59 -10.07 8.23
C CYS A 35 14.21 -8.60 8.52
N LYS A 36 13.72 -8.33 9.74
CA LYS A 36 13.54 -6.96 10.24
C LYS A 36 14.92 -6.35 10.46
N GLU A 37 15.08 -5.12 10.03
CA GLU A 37 16.28 -4.32 10.26
C GLU A 37 15.96 -3.07 11.09
N LYS A 38 16.99 -2.41 11.59
CA LYS A 38 16.84 -1.12 12.29
C LYS A 38 16.55 0.04 11.34
N THR A 39 16.89 -0.14 10.07
CA THR A 39 16.67 0.85 9.01
C THR A 39 15.19 0.97 8.68
N PHE A 40 14.70 2.19 8.54
CA PHE A 40 13.31 2.43 8.17
C PHE A 40 12.95 1.68 6.88
N THR A 41 11.95 0.82 6.96
CA THR A 41 11.60 -0.12 5.90
C THR A 41 10.21 0.19 5.35
N PHE A 42 10.15 0.49 4.06
CA PHE A 42 8.91 0.57 3.30
C PHE A 42 8.59 -0.80 2.69
N LEU A 43 7.31 -1.15 2.66
CA LEU A 43 6.81 -2.35 1.98
C LEU A 43 5.91 -1.94 0.82
N ASN A 44 6.14 -2.51 -0.35
CA ASN A 44 5.19 -2.46 -1.46
C ASN A 44 4.73 -3.88 -1.79
N VAL A 45 3.42 -4.09 -1.82
CA VAL A 45 2.81 -5.36 -2.19
C VAL A 45 1.91 -5.16 -3.40
N GLY A 46 2.25 -5.79 -4.51
CA GLY A 46 1.44 -5.65 -5.73
C GLY A 46 2.09 -6.19 -6.99
N ARG A 47 1.36 -6.11 -8.08
CA ARG A 47 1.87 -6.44 -9.41
C ARG A 47 2.88 -5.38 -9.87
N HIS A 48 3.91 -5.82 -10.58
CA HIS A 48 4.89 -4.92 -11.18
C HIS A 48 4.43 -4.52 -12.60
N THR A 49 3.50 -3.56 -12.64
CA THR A 49 2.93 -2.97 -13.85
C THR A 49 3.13 -1.46 -13.82
N GLU A 50 3.42 -0.84 -14.96
CA GLU A 50 3.65 0.60 -15.02
C GLU A 50 2.35 1.38 -15.25
N GLU A 51 1.35 0.76 -15.87
CA GLU A 51 0.08 1.39 -16.22
C GLU A 51 -0.70 1.80 -14.95
N ASP A 52 -0.77 0.92 -13.98
CA ASP A 52 -1.56 1.10 -12.75
C ASP A 52 -0.70 1.30 -11.49
N LYS A 53 0.40 0.55 -11.29
CA LYS A 53 1.19 0.59 -10.05
C LYS A 53 2.30 1.63 -10.01
N LYS A 54 2.82 2.06 -11.18
CA LYS A 54 3.79 3.15 -11.32
C LYS A 54 4.99 3.05 -10.37
N LEU A 55 5.63 1.88 -10.28
CA LEU A 55 6.80 1.70 -9.40
C LEU A 55 8.00 2.54 -9.82
N THR A 56 8.04 3.05 -11.05
CA THR A 56 9.04 4.05 -11.46
C THR A 56 9.04 5.25 -10.52
N ARG A 57 7.88 5.76 -10.10
CA ARG A 57 7.78 6.88 -9.13
C ARG A 57 8.44 6.55 -7.79
N LEU A 58 8.25 5.31 -7.30
CA LEU A 58 8.86 4.85 -6.06
C LEU A 58 10.38 4.77 -6.18
N ILE A 59 10.88 4.21 -7.28
CA ILE A 59 12.32 4.07 -7.53
C ILE A 59 12.99 5.45 -7.69
N GLU A 60 12.34 6.39 -8.38
CA GLU A 60 12.82 7.78 -8.52
C GLU A 60 12.79 8.54 -7.18
N ALA A 61 11.77 8.34 -6.36
CA ALA A 61 11.73 8.90 -5.02
C ALA A 61 12.85 8.32 -4.13
N ALA A 62 13.10 7.01 -4.23
CA ALA A 62 14.19 6.35 -3.53
C ALA A 62 15.57 6.89 -3.96
N LYS A 63 15.78 7.19 -5.25
CA LYS A 63 17.00 7.84 -5.74
C LYS A 63 17.24 9.17 -5.01
N LYS A 64 16.22 10.02 -4.88
CA LYS A 64 16.30 11.30 -4.16
C LYS A 64 16.62 11.12 -2.67
N LEU A 65 16.03 10.12 -2.00
CA LEU A 65 16.37 9.81 -0.62
C LEU A 65 17.83 9.42 -0.45
N LYS A 66 18.36 8.65 -1.39
CA LYS A 66 19.77 8.27 -1.40
C LYS A 66 20.70 9.48 -1.66
N GLU A 67 20.34 10.37 -2.58
CA GLU A 67 21.05 11.61 -2.84
C GLU A 67 21.11 12.51 -1.59
N ASP A 68 20.08 12.47 -0.74
CA ASP A 68 20.04 13.12 0.58
C ASP A 68 20.81 12.35 1.68
N ASN A 69 21.47 11.24 1.35
CA ASN A 69 22.18 10.36 2.28
C ASN A 69 21.30 9.78 3.41
N LEU A 70 20.01 9.56 3.15
CA LEU A 70 19.09 8.93 4.11
C LEU A 70 19.23 7.40 4.06
N TYR A 71 19.13 6.79 5.26
CA TYR A 71 19.15 5.34 5.41
C TYR A 71 17.71 4.81 5.35
N PHE A 72 17.44 3.96 4.38
CA PHE A 72 16.12 3.34 4.20
C PHE A 72 16.23 2.03 3.44
N ARG A 73 15.17 1.25 3.53
CA ARG A 73 14.99 0.00 2.78
C ARG A 73 13.59 -0.04 2.17
N ILE A 74 13.47 -0.62 0.99
CA ILE A 74 12.18 -0.88 0.31
C ILE A 74 12.10 -2.37 -0.01
N LEU A 75 11.07 -3.04 0.48
CA LEU A 75 10.75 -4.42 0.17
C LEU A 75 9.66 -4.45 -0.92
N LEU A 76 9.96 -5.05 -2.06
CA LEU A 76 9.02 -5.21 -3.16
C LEU A 76 8.52 -6.66 -3.21
N VAL A 77 7.30 -6.89 -2.72
CA VAL A 77 6.62 -8.19 -2.75
C VAL A 77 5.67 -8.22 -3.94
N GLY A 78 6.01 -9.02 -4.93
CA GLY A 78 5.23 -9.16 -6.15
C GLY A 78 6.11 -9.40 -7.38
N SER A 79 5.48 -9.46 -8.53
CA SER A 79 6.14 -9.60 -9.83
C SER A 79 5.21 -9.11 -10.94
N GLY A 80 5.73 -8.94 -12.14
CA GLY A 80 4.95 -8.55 -13.32
C GLY A 80 5.83 -8.31 -14.53
N ASN A 81 5.21 -7.85 -15.61
CA ASN A 81 5.88 -7.63 -16.91
C ASN A 81 6.99 -6.57 -16.83
N LYS A 82 6.94 -5.65 -15.85
CA LYS A 82 7.92 -4.58 -15.65
C LYS A 82 9.03 -4.89 -14.63
N THR A 83 9.03 -6.08 -14.03
CA THR A 83 10.03 -6.44 -13.00
C THR A 83 11.47 -6.26 -13.49
N GLN A 84 11.79 -6.68 -14.72
CA GLN A 84 13.15 -6.58 -15.23
C GLN A 84 13.55 -5.13 -15.55
N GLU A 85 12.60 -4.31 -16.00
CA GLU A 85 12.81 -2.89 -16.25
C GLU A 85 13.10 -2.15 -14.92
N TYR A 86 12.33 -2.43 -13.88
CA TYR A 86 12.57 -1.87 -12.54
C TYR A 86 13.91 -2.30 -11.94
N LYS A 87 14.33 -3.55 -12.12
CA LYS A 87 15.67 -4.01 -11.71
C LYS A 87 16.79 -3.25 -12.42
N LYS A 88 16.64 -2.97 -13.72
CA LYS A 88 17.60 -2.13 -14.47
C LYS A 88 17.68 -0.73 -13.89
N MET A 89 16.55 -0.07 -13.65
CA MET A 89 16.51 1.27 -13.03
C MET A 89 17.18 1.28 -11.66
N VAL A 90 16.90 0.27 -10.82
CA VAL A 90 17.51 0.12 -9.49
C VAL A 90 19.03 0.03 -9.60
N ASN A 91 19.55 -0.75 -10.56
CA ASN A 91 20.99 -0.87 -10.82
C ASN A 91 21.59 0.44 -11.35
N GLU A 92 20.95 1.08 -12.33
CA GLU A 92 21.38 2.37 -12.89
C GLU A 92 21.49 3.47 -11.81
N TYR A 93 20.55 3.47 -10.85
CA TYR A 93 20.53 4.41 -9.72
C TYR A 93 21.38 3.93 -8.52
N LYS A 94 22.03 2.76 -8.63
CA LYS A 94 22.85 2.12 -7.58
C LYS A 94 22.05 1.92 -6.28
N LEU A 95 20.78 1.49 -6.39
CA LEU A 95 19.85 1.31 -5.28
C LEU A 95 19.72 -0.16 -4.83
N GLU A 96 20.61 -1.07 -5.26
CA GLU A 96 20.53 -2.52 -5.00
C GLU A 96 20.56 -2.84 -3.50
N ASN A 97 21.24 -2.02 -2.72
CA ASN A 97 21.30 -2.16 -1.26
C ASN A 97 20.07 -1.56 -0.55
N ASN A 98 19.25 -0.78 -1.26
CA ASN A 98 18.08 -0.13 -0.70
C ASN A 98 16.76 -0.81 -1.11
N ILE A 99 16.68 -1.36 -2.34
CA ILE A 99 15.46 -1.93 -2.92
C ILE A 99 15.63 -3.42 -3.15
N ILE A 100 14.85 -4.21 -2.42
CA ILE A 100 14.93 -5.67 -2.41
C ILE A 100 13.69 -6.25 -3.10
N PHE A 101 13.91 -6.96 -4.22
CA PHE A 101 12.87 -7.68 -4.94
C PHE A 101 12.67 -9.07 -4.34
N LEU A 102 11.61 -9.26 -3.59
CA LEU A 102 11.30 -10.53 -2.92
C LEU A 102 10.52 -11.51 -3.81
N GLY A 103 10.06 -11.04 -4.99
CA GLY A 103 9.23 -11.84 -5.87
C GLY A 103 7.80 -12.02 -5.35
N LYS A 104 6.99 -12.80 -6.08
CA LYS A 104 5.62 -13.12 -5.68
C LYS A 104 5.64 -14.02 -4.44
N LYS A 105 4.84 -13.69 -3.43
CA LYS A 105 4.64 -14.50 -2.23
C LYS A 105 3.22 -15.03 -2.18
N GLN A 106 3.08 -16.28 -1.75
CA GLN A 106 1.79 -16.90 -1.51
C GLN A 106 1.11 -16.30 -0.28
N ASN A 107 1.92 -16.04 0.76
CA ASN A 107 1.52 -15.32 1.95
C ASN A 107 2.36 -14.04 2.10
N PRO A 108 1.83 -12.84 1.80
CA PRO A 108 2.56 -11.58 1.94
C PRO A 108 2.52 -11.01 3.37
N TYR A 109 1.60 -11.45 4.22
CA TYR A 109 1.31 -10.82 5.50
C TYR A 109 2.49 -10.78 6.50
N PRO A 110 3.35 -11.81 6.60
CA PRO A 110 4.50 -11.72 7.50
C PRO A 110 5.48 -10.60 7.13
N TYR A 111 5.53 -10.18 5.86
CA TYR A 111 6.41 -9.10 5.42
C TYR A 111 5.96 -7.71 5.91
N PHE A 112 4.68 -7.53 6.24
CA PHE A 112 4.20 -6.29 6.87
C PHE A 112 4.88 -6.06 8.22
N LYS A 113 5.15 -7.09 9.01
CA LYS A 113 5.86 -6.98 10.30
C LYS A 113 7.32 -6.57 10.16
N LEU A 114 7.91 -6.72 8.98
CA LEU A 114 9.26 -6.28 8.67
C LEU A 114 9.32 -4.80 8.26
N ALA A 115 8.17 -4.21 7.99
CA ALA A 115 8.05 -2.84 7.51
C ALA A 115 7.64 -1.86 8.63
N ASP A 116 7.95 -0.60 8.41
CA ASP A 116 7.51 0.53 9.21
C ASP A 116 6.38 1.29 8.52
N SER A 117 6.23 1.12 7.21
CA SER A 117 5.11 1.67 6.43
C SER A 117 4.85 0.86 5.16
N LEU A 118 3.58 0.69 4.80
CA LEU A 118 3.18 0.31 3.44
C LEU A 118 3.33 1.52 2.52
N ILE A 119 3.81 1.33 1.28
CA ILE A 119 3.90 2.39 0.27
C ILE A 119 3.29 1.96 -1.05
N LEU A 120 2.37 2.78 -1.58
CA LEU A 120 1.75 2.59 -2.90
C LEU A 120 1.89 3.87 -3.73
N THR A 121 2.31 3.71 -4.99
CA THR A 121 2.57 4.83 -5.92
C THR A 121 1.66 4.79 -7.14
N SER A 122 0.53 4.13 -7.01
CA SER A 122 -0.39 3.79 -8.10
C SER A 122 -0.95 5.01 -8.83
N GLU A 123 -1.23 4.82 -10.11
CA GLU A 123 -1.98 5.77 -10.95
C GLU A 123 -3.48 5.54 -10.79
N TYR A 124 -3.88 4.27 -10.74
CA TYR A 124 -5.28 3.84 -10.62
C TYR A 124 -5.39 2.68 -9.65
N GLU A 125 -6.43 2.73 -8.84
CA GLU A 125 -6.91 1.62 -8.01
C GLU A 125 -8.44 1.67 -7.98
N GLY A 126 -9.09 0.52 -8.01
CA GLY A 126 -10.52 0.43 -7.69
C GLY A 126 -10.70 0.65 -6.18
N PHE A 127 -10.42 -0.38 -5.41
CA PHE A 127 -10.20 -0.30 -3.96
C PHE A 127 -9.05 -1.24 -3.60
N PRO A 128 -7.89 -0.71 -3.17
CA PRO A 128 -6.75 -1.55 -2.87
C PRO A 128 -6.98 -2.37 -1.60
N VAL A 129 -7.20 -3.67 -1.72
CA VAL A 129 -7.39 -4.58 -0.57
C VAL A 129 -6.19 -4.49 0.39
N VAL A 130 -5.01 -4.23 -0.14
CA VAL A 130 -3.78 -4.05 0.66
C VAL A 130 -3.86 -2.90 1.68
N TYR A 131 -4.79 -1.95 1.52
CA TYR A 131 -5.07 -0.95 2.57
C TYR A 131 -5.67 -1.61 3.82
N LEU A 132 -6.69 -2.45 3.61
CA LEU A 132 -7.32 -3.18 4.71
C LEU A 132 -6.32 -4.09 5.40
N GLU A 133 -5.50 -4.79 4.63
CA GLU A 133 -4.43 -5.66 5.13
C GLU A 133 -3.44 -4.87 6.03
N ALA A 134 -3.00 -3.70 5.58
CA ALA A 134 -2.11 -2.84 6.35
C ALA A 134 -2.78 -2.27 7.62
N MET A 135 -4.04 -1.84 7.51
CA MET A 135 -4.80 -1.31 8.65
C MET A 135 -5.02 -2.37 9.73
N ILE A 136 -5.38 -3.60 9.35
CA ILE A 136 -5.53 -4.75 10.26
C ILE A 136 -4.20 -5.08 10.96
N LEU A 137 -3.08 -5.01 10.23
CA LEU A 137 -1.75 -5.30 10.75
C LEU A 137 -1.09 -4.10 11.45
N ASN A 138 -1.83 -3.01 11.63
CA ASN A 138 -1.39 -1.76 12.24
C ASN A 138 -0.13 -1.16 11.59
N ILE A 139 -0.03 -1.26 10.26
CA ILE A 139 1.05 -0.70 9.47
C ILE A 139 0.56 0.58 8.79
N PRO A 140 1.15 1.75 9.09
CA PRO A 140 0.76 3.02 8.47
C PRO A 140 1.05 3.02 6.96
N ILE A 141 0.25 3.80 6.23
CA ILE A 141 0.21 3.77 4.77
C ILE A 141 0.67 5.10 4.19
N ILE A 142 1.59 5.06 3.24
CA ILE A 142 1.88 6.16 2.32
C ILE A 142 1.32 5.77 0.96
N THR A 143 0.44 6.58 0.40
CA THR A 143 -0.18 6.25 -0.89
C THR A 143 -0.43 7.49 -1.74
N THR A 144 -0.47 7.32 -3.05
CA THR A 144 -0.95 8.35 -3.97
C THR A 144 -2.46 8.54 -3.85
N ASN A 145 -2.96 9.72 -4.25
CA ASN A 145 -4.39 10.02 -4.28
C ASN A 145 -5.11 9.20 -5.36
N VAL A 146 -5.56 8.02 -4.99
CA VAL A 146 -6.31 7.07 -5.82
C VAL A 146 -7.54 6.58 -5.06
N SER A 147 -8.63 6.27 -5.78
CA SER A 147 -9.86 5.80 -5.16
C SER A 147 -10.30 6.70 -3.98
N ASP A 148 -10.73 6.11 -2.88
CA ASP A 148 -11.16 6.79 -1.65
C ASP A 148 -10.02 7.06 -0.64
N SER A 149 -8.75 7.08 -1.09
CA SER A 149 -7.59 7.19 -0.21
C SER A 149 -7.63 8.42 0.71
N LEU A 150 -8.12 9.57 0.23
CA LEU A 150 -8.25 10.77 1.06
C LEU A 150 -9.23 10.58 2.23
N ARG A 151 -10.33 9.85 2.01
CA ARG A 151 -11.33 9.60 3.05
C ARG A 151 -10.90 8.52 4.03
N ILE A 152 -10.22 7.48 3.53
CA ILE A 152 -9.89 6.29 4.32
C ILE A 152 -8.54 6.42 5.01
N ILE A 153 -7.52 6.93 4.32
CA ILE A 153 -6.14 6.91 4.79
C ILE A 153 -5.71 8.23 5.42
N GLN A 154 -6.06 9.36 4.78
CA GLN A 154 -5.52 10.67 5.16
C GLN A 154 -5.82 11.02 6.62
N ASN A 155 -4.76 11.30 7.38
CA ASN A 155 -4.77 11.68 8.80
C ASN A 155 -5.33 10.63 9.77
N LYS A 156 -5.68 9.44 9.31
CA LYS A 156 -6.17 8.30 10.09
C LYS A 156 -5.14 7.18 10.09
N HIS A 157 -4.97 6.56 8.95
CA HIS A 157 -4.09 5.39 8.78
C HIS A 157 -2.79 5.71 8.05
N GLY A 158 -2.52 6.99 7.78
CA GLY A 158 -1.29 7.39 7.09
C GLY A 158 -1.37 8.73 6.36
N VAL A 159 -0.68 8.79 5.21
CA VAL A 159 -0.51 10.00 4.41
C VAL A 159 -0.87 9.73 2.95
N VAL A 160 -1.66 10.63 2.36
CA VAL A 160 -1.97 10.61 0.92
C VAL A 160 -1.14 11.68 0.20
N THR A 161 -0.44 11.27 -0.84
CA THR A 161 0.44 12.11 -1.66
C THR A 161 -0.19 12.44 -3.01
N GLN A 162 0.33 13.46 -3.68
CA GLN A 162 0.07 13.67 -5.10
C GLN A 162 0.75 12.56 -5.93
N LYS A 163 0.24 12.33 -7.16
CA LYS A 163 0.76 11.34 -8.11
C LYS A 163 2.06 11.81 -8.79
N ASN A 164 3.01 12.30 -8.02
CA ASN A 164 4.32 12.74 -8.51
C ASN A 164 5.45 12.36 -7.56
N VAL A 165 6.65 12.26 -8.13
CA VAL A 165 7.87 11.83 -7.42
C VAL A 165 8.19 12.71 -6.22
N ASN A 166 8.06 14.03 -6.34
CA ASN A 166 8.43 14.95 -5.27
C ASN A 166 7.53 14.81 -4.04
N SER A 167 6.22 14.65 -4.25
CA SER A 167 5.27 14.46 -3.15
C SER A 167 5.51 13.12 -2.44
N ILE A 168 5.78 12.06 -3.20
CA ILE A 168 6.13 10.74 -2.65
C ILE A 168 7.44 10.81 -1.86
N TYR A 169 8.49 11.38 -2.46
CA TYR A 169 9.78 11.59 -1.80
C TYR A 169 9.64 12.36 -0.47
N ASN A 170 8.88 13.47 -0.46
CA ASN A 170 8.69 14.26 0.75
C ASN A 170 7.97 13.47 1.85
N ALA A 171 6.96 12.68 1.51
CA ALA A 171 6.27 11.81 2.46
C ALA A 171 7.19 10.71 3.02
N MET A 172 7.97 10.07 2.15
CA MET A 172 8.96 9.07 2.56
C MET A 172 10.04 9.69 3.47
N LYS A 173 10.60 10.84 3.08
CA LYS A 173 11.60 11.58 3.86
C LYS A 173 11.06 11.95 5.25
N ASN A 174 9.86 12.50 5.30
CA ASN A 174 9.22 12.84 6.57
C ASN A 174 9.02 11.59 7.46
N ALA A 175 8.57 10.47 6.88
CA ALA A 175 8.41 9.22 7.61
C ALA A 175 9.73 8.68 8.19
N ILE A 176 10.83 8.78 7.44
CA ILE A 176 12.17 8.36 7.90
C ILE A 176 12.65 9.24 9.08
N ILE A 177 12.45 10.55 9.00
CA ILE A 177 12.99 11.52 9.98
C ILE A 177 12.12 11.59 11.24
N ASN A 178 10.80 11.66 11.07
CA ASN A 178 9.85 11.97 12.14
C ASN A 178 9.01 10.76 12.56
N GLY A 179 9.14 9.64 11.86
CA GLY A 179 8.24 8.49 12.01
C GLY A 179 6.89 8.71 11.33
N ILE A 180 6.12 7.65 11.30
CA ILE A 180 4.73 7.62 10.83
C ILE A 180 3.97 6.58 11.65
N SER A 181 2.72 6.85 11.99
CA SER A 181 1.86 5.92 12.74
C SER A 181 0.42 6.03 12.27
N GLN A 182 -0.35 5.00 12.50
CA GLN A 182 -1.80 5.09 12.45
C GLN A 182 -2.29 5.88 13.67
N LYS A 183 -3.27 6.75 13.47
CA LYS A 183 -3.88 7.56 14.53
C LYS A 183 -5.21 6.99 15.03
N GLU A 184 -5.82 6.16 14.21
CA GLU A 184 -7.08 5.48 14.50
C GLU A 184 -6.86 3.97 14.37
N GLU A 185 -7.43 3.21 15.28
CA GLU A 185 -7.51 1.76 15.16
C GLU A 185 -8.55 1.40 14.09
N PHE A 186 -8.27 0.38 13.29
CA PHE A 186 -9.21 -0.09 12.28
C PHE A 186 -10.10 -1.18 12.85
N ASP A 187 -11.37 -0.84 13.11
CA ASP A 187 -12.37 -1.81 13.50
C ASP A 187 -12.88 -2.60 12.28
N TYR A 188 -12.23 -3.74 12.03
CA TYR A 188 -12.61 -4.61 10.91
C TYR A 188 -13.94 -5.31 11.14
N LYS A 189 -14.44 -5.42 12.40
CA LYS A 189 -15.74 -6.03 12.70
C LYS A 189 -16.86 -5.08 12.30
N GLU A 190 -16.77 -3.82 12.73
CA GLU A 190 -17.70 -2.77 12.31
C GLU A 190 -17.67 -2.61 10.78
N TYR A 191 -16.49 -2.57 10.16
CA TYR A 191 -16.32 -2.50 8.72
C TYR A 191 -17.04 -3.64 7.99
N ASN A 192 -16.87 -4.88 8.41
CA ASN A 192 -17.52 -6.05 7.81
C ASN A 192 -19.04 -6.05 8.07
N GLN A 193 -19.50 -5.60 9.24
CA GLN A 193 -20.91 -5.45 9.55
C GLN A 193 -21.59 -4.46 8.61
N GLU A 194 -20.99 -3.29 8.38
CA GLU A 194 -21.53 -2.31 7.42
C GLU A 194 -21.69 -2.88 6.01
N ILE A 195 -20.75 -3.73 5.58
CA ILE A 195 -20.82 -4.39 4.27
C ILE A 195 -22.00 -5.36 4.23
N ASN A 196 -22.17 -6.18 5.27
CA ASN A 196 -23.28 -7.13 5.35
C ASN A 196 -24.64 -6.42 5.34
N GLU A 197 -24.78 -5.34 6.12
CA GLU A 197 -26.02 -4.54 6.13
C GLU A 197 -26.36 -3.93 4.75
N LYS A 198 -25.34 -3.49 4.00
CA LYS A 198 -25.53 -3.00 2.63
C LYS A 198 -25.95 -4.10 1.66
N LEU A 199 -25.35 -5.29 1.79
CA LEU A 199 -25.72 -6.46 1.01
C LEU A 199 -27.16 -6.91 1.27
N GLU A 200 -27.55 -7.01 2.55
CA GLU A 200 -28.91 -7.37 2.95
C GLU A 200 -29.97 -6.39 2.39
N LYS A 201 -29.68 -5.08 2.46
CA LYS A 201 -30.56 -4.06 1.87
C LYS A 201 -30.73 -4.21 0.37
N LEU A 202 -29.70 -4.65 -0.36
CA LEU A 202 -29.78 -4.88 -1.80
C LEU A 202 -30.53 -6.16 -2.15
N ILE A 203 -30.44 -7.21 -1.33
CA ILE A 203 -31.13 -8.48 -1.57
C ILE A 203 -32.63 -8.34 -1.28
N ASN A 204 -33.00 -7.47 -0.34
CA ASN A 204 -34.38 -7.28 0.10
C ASN A 204 -35.10 -6.10 -0.62
N ALA A 205 -34.43 -5.43 -1.57
CA ALA A 205 -34.99 -4.33 -2.37
C ALA A 205 -35.53 -4.81 -3.72
#